data_c84baaa12c63fb78b4dc354dbdfa4426
#
_entry.id   c84baaa12c63fb78b4dc354dbdfa4426
#
_cell.length_a   1.000
_cell.length_b   1.000
_cell.length_c   1.000
_cell.angle_alpha   90.00
_cell.angle_beta   90.00
_cell.angle_gamma   90.00
#
_symmetry.space_group_name_H-M   'P 1'
#
loop_
_entity.id
_entity.type
_entity.pdbx_description
1 polymer ?
#
loop_
_entity_poly.entity_id
_entity_poly.type
_entity_poly.pdbx_seq_one_letter_code
_entity_poly.pdbx_strand_id
1 'polypeptide(L)'
;IARPDVEWVLIEPMERRVRWLSDQASELGLTNVEVVRARAEEVDTSLGLDQVTARAVSALRTLIPLTVPLLRVGSELVLLKGEGAGAEIEKAEKVIRKFTLKDVRVEVVGEDLLPVPSRVIRGTRSA
;
A
#
# COMPACT_ATOMS: atom_id res chain seq x y z
N ILE A 1 -15.09 0.58 6.71
CA ILE A 1 -16.28 -0.03 7.31
C ILE A 1 -15.91 -0.83 8.57
N ALA A 2 -14.96 -1.75 8.42
CA ALA A 2 -14.56 -2.63 9.52
C ALA A 2 -13.71 -1.95 10.61
N ARG A 3 -13.11 -0.82 10.31
CA ARG A 3 -12.19 -0.10 11.20
C ARG A 3 -12.50 1.40 11.18
N PRO A 4 -13.55 1.84 11.90
CA PRO A 4 -13.91 3.26 11.95
C PRO A 4 -12.89 4.13 12.69
N ASP A 5 -11.98 3.54 13.45
CA ASP A 5 -10.87 4.19 14.16
C ASP A 5 -9.69 4.53 13.24
N VAL A 6 -9.68 4.03 12.02
CA VAL A 6 -8.62 4.26 11.03
C VAL A 6 -9.05 5.33 10.04
N GLU A 7 -8.18 6.29 9.78
CA GLU A 7 -8.40 7.26 8.71
C GLU A 7 -7.77 6.73 7.42
N TRP A 8 -8.57 6.70 6.35
CA TRP A 8 -8.17 6.15 5.06
C TRP A 8 -8.00 7.24 4.03
N VAL A 9 -6.89 7.18 3.30
CA VAL A 9 -6.65 8.03 2.14
C VAL A 9 -6.56 7.12 0.93
N LEU A 10 -7.52 7.25 0.01
CA LEU A 10 -7.56 6.48 -1.22
C LEU A 10 -6.99 7.34 -2.35
N ILE A 11 -5.90 6.88 -2.94
CA ILE A 11 -5.20 7.60 -4.01
C ILE A 11 -5.47 6.89 -5.33
N GLU A 12 -6.09 7.60 -6.26
CA GLU A 12 -6.48 7.05 -7.56
C GLU A 12 -6.31 8.11 -8.65
N PRO A 13 -5.53 7.85 -9.71
CA PRO A 13 -5.33 8.83 -10.78
C PRO A 13 -6.51 8.98 -11.74
N MET A 14 -7.37 7.96 -11.87
CA MET A 14 -8.46 7.98 -12.82
C MET A 14 -9.71 8.67 -12.28
N GLU A 15 -10.14 9.75 -12.92
CA GLU A 15 -11.33 10.52 -12.52
C GLU A 15 -12.58 9.67 -12.34
N ARG A 16 -12.82 8.74 -13.26
CA ARG A 16 -13.98 7.85 -13.21
C ARG A 16 -14.01 6.99 -11.93
N ARG A 17 -12.86 6.47 -11.52
CA ARG A 17 -12.73 5.68 -10.29
C ARG A 17 -12.84 6.54 -9.05
N VAL A 18 -12.28 7.75 -9.10
CA VAL A 18 -12.41 8.72 -8.00
C VAL A 18 -13.88 9.04 -7.74
N ARG A 19 -14.66 9.31 -8.78
CA ARG A 19 -16.09 9.57 -8.66
C ARG A 19 -16.81 8.39 -8.04
N TRP A 20 -16.53 7.19 -8.53
CA TRP A 20 -17.16 5.98 -8.02
C TRP A 20 -16.82 5.75 -6.54
N LEU A 21 -15.56 5.88 -6.16
CA LEU A 21 -15.12 5.73 -4.77
C LEU A 21 -15.75 6.78 -3.87
N SER A 22 -15.82 8.02 -4.32
CA SER A 22 -16.43 9.11 -3.56
C SER A 22 -17.93 8.88 -3.36
N ASP A 23 -18.63 8.42 -4.39
CA ASP A 23 -20.06 8.11 -4.32
C ASP A 23 -20.31 6.94 -3.36
N GLN A 24 -19.49 5.90 -3.40
CA GLN A 24 -19.62 4.76 -2.49
C GLN A 24 -19.36 5.16 -1.03
N ALA A 25 -18.34 5.97 -0.80
CA ALA A 25 -18.02 6.46 0.54
C ALA A 25 -19.19 7.29 1.10
N SER A 26 -19.80 8.12 0.27
CA SER A 26 -20.95 8.93 0.65
C SER A 26 -22.18 8.07 0.94
N GLU A 27 -22.50 7.12 0.08
CA GLU A 27 -23.64 6.21 0.26
C GLU A 27 -23.53 5.35 1.52
N LEU A 28 -22.32 4.89 1.85
CA LEU A 28 -22.05 4.08 3.02
C LEU A 28 -21.88 4.91 4.30
N GLY A 29 -21.93 6.24 4.20
CA GLY A 29 -21.75 7.12 5.34
C GLY A 29 -20.35 7.05 5.95
N LEU A 30 -19.32 6.79 5.15
CA LEU A 30 -17.95 6.68 5.63
C LEU A 30 -17.34 8.06 5.83
N THR A 31 -17.13 8.44 7.09
CA THR A 31 -16.56 9.75 7.45
C THR A 31 -15.03 9.72 7.59
N ASN A 32 -14.46 8.53 7.63
CA ASN A 32 -13.02 8.29 7.82
C ASN A 32 -12.27 7.99 6.51
N VAL A 33 -12.88 8.31 5.37
CA VAL A 33 -12.30 8.06 4.05
C VAL A 33 -12.17 9.36 3.28
N GLU A 34 -10.97 9.65 2.80
CA GLU A 34 -10.68 10.74 1.88
C GLU A 34 -10.23 10.14 0.54
N VAL A 35 -10.85 10.55 -0.56
CA VAL A 35 -10.47 10.11 -1.90
C VAL A 35 -9.69 11.23 -2.58
N VAL A 36 -8.47 10.93 -2.99
CA VAL A 36 -7.58 11.90 -3.64
C VAL A 36 -7.33 11.48 -5.08
N ARG A 37 -7.63 12.36 -6.02
CA ARG A 37 -7.29 12.16 -7.43
C ARG A 37 -5.85 12.60 -7.67
N ALA A 38 -4.94 11.63 -7.71
CA ALA A 38 -3.52 11.88 -7.98
C ALA A 38 -2.83 10.58 -8.36
N ARG A 39 -1.67 10.70 -8.96
CA ARG A 39 -0.74 9.59 -9.06
C ARG A 39 0.06 9.54 -7.76
N ALA A 40 0.58 8.37 -7.41
CA ALA A 40 1.33 8.22 -6.16
C ALA A 40 2.51 9.20 -6.03
N GLU A 41 3.21 9.46 -7.13
CA GLU A 41 4.34 10.40 -7.17
C GLU A 41 3.96 11.86 -6.98
N GLU A 42 2.67 12.18 -7.15
CA GLU A 42 2.15 13.55 -7.00
C GLU A 42 1.66 13.83 -5.57
N VAL A 43 1.55 12.79 -4.75
CA VAL A 43 1.04 12.93 -3.37
C VAL A 43 2.10 13.57 -2.48
N ASP A 44 1.66 14.46 -1.60
CA ASP A 44 2.52 15.15 -0.65
C ASP A 44 3.18 14.16 0.29
N THR A 45 4.51 14.11 0.29
CA THR A 45 5.30 13.21 1.14
C THR A 45 5.29 13.61 2.61
N SER A 46 4.76 14.80 2.93
CA SER A 46 4.63 15.25 4.32
C SER A 46 3.45 14.61 5.06
N LEU A 47 2.62 13.80 4.39
CA LEU A 47 1.48 13.14 5.02
C LEU A 47 1.87 12.26 6.21
N GLY A 48 3.03 11.61 6.16
CA GLY A 48 3.51 10.80 7.26
C GLY A 48 2.56 9.69 7.64
N LEU A 49 2.23 8.81 6.69
CA LEU A 49 1.25 7.75 6.89
C LEU A 49 1.78 6.62 7.79
N ASP A 50 0.89 6.03 8.57
CA ASP A 50 1.21 4.89 9.45
C ASP A 50 1.32 3.58 8.70
N GLN A 51 0.63 3.46 7.59
CA GLN A 51 0.66 2.26 6.75
C GLN A 51 0.27 2.64 5.34
N VAL A 52 0.97 2.08 4.36
CA VAL A 52 0.60 2.18 2.95
C VAL A 52 0.38 0.77 2.43
N THR A 53 -0.72 0.58 1.74
CA THR A 53 -1.05 -0.69 1.11
C THR A 53 -1.43 -0.48 -0.35
N ALA A 54 -1.15 -1.47 -1.18
CA ALA A 54 -1.52 -1.47 -2.58
C ALA A 54 -1.70 -2.89 -3.09
N ARG A 55 -2.59 -3.02 -4.07
CA ARG A 55 -2.60 -4.20 -4.92
C ARG A 55 -1.51 -4.01 -5.96
N ALA A 56 -0.61 -4.95 -6.03
CA ALA A 56 0.56 -4.78 -6.85
C ALA A 56 0.28 -5.12 -8.30
N VAL A 57 0.04 -4.11 -9.09
CA VAL A 57 0.01 -4.20 -10.56
C VAL A 57 1.38 -3.92 -11.16
N SER A 58 2.31 -3.34 -10.40
CA SER A 58 3.67 -3.03 -10.82
C SER A 58 4.68 -3.84 -10.02
N ALA A 59 5.89 -3.98 -10.55
CA ALA A 59 6.99 -4.62 -9.84
C ALA A 59 7.32 -3.88 -8.53
N LEU A 60 7.76 -4.61 -7.53
CA LEU A 60 8.12 -4.06 -6.23
C LEU A 60 9.16 -2.94 -6.34
N ARG A 61 10.16 -3.11 -7.19
CA ARG A 61 11.20 -2.10 -7.44
C ARG A 61 10.65 -0.77 -7.96
N THR A 62 9.47 -0.80 -8.59
CA THR A 62 8.78 0.39 -9.08
C THR A 62 7.89 1.00 -8.00
N LEU A 63 7.24 0.16 -7.19
CA LEU A 63 6.32 0.58 -6.14
C LEU A 63 7.02 1.22 -4.93
N ILE A 64 8.18 0.72 -4.54
CA ILE A 64 8.90 1.22 -3.37
C ILE A 64 9.19 2.73 -3.48
N PRO A 65 9.75 3.25 -4.57
CA PRO A 65 9.99 4.69 -4.70
C PRO A 65 8.72 5.54 -4.64
N LEU A 66 7.56 4.97 -5.01
CA LEU A 66 6.29 5.67 -5.01
C LEU A 66 5.59 5.65 -3.65
N THR A 67 5.83 4.64 -2.85
CA THR A 67 5.06 4.37 -1.62
C THR A 67 5.82 4.68 -0.34
N VAL A 68 7.08 4.28 -0.24
CA VAL A 68 7.88 4.47 0.98
C VAL A 68 7.99 5.95 1.41
N PRO A 69 8.16 6.92 0.50
CA PRO A 69 8.19 8.33 0.90
C PRO A 69 6.92 8.84 1.58
N LEU A 70 5.80 8.15 1.40
CA LEU A 70 4.54 8.50 2.04
C LEU A 70 4.44 8.02 3.49
N LEU A 71 5.29 7.06 3.88
CA LEU A 71 5.32 6.50 5.22
C LEU A 71 6.12 7.36 6.17
N ARG A 72 5.71 7.39 7.45
CA ARG A 72 6.57 7.88 8.52
C ARG A 72 7.70 6.87 8.77
N VAL A 73 8.80 7.34 9.32
CA VAL A 73 9.85 6.46 9.83
C VAL A 73 9.26 5.57 10.93
N GLY A 74 9.53 4.28 10.88
CA GLY A 74 8.97 3.29 11.79
C GLY A 74 7.63 2.72 11.35
N SER A 75 7.07 3.20 10.24
CA SER A 75 5.77 2.75 9.72
C SER A 75 5.92 1.72 8.62
N GLU A 76 4.83 1.02 8.32
CA GLU A 76 4.84 -0.21 7.57
C GLU A 76 4.26 -0.09 6.16
N LEU A 77 4.93 -0.72 5.20
CA LEU A 77 4.43 -0.96 3.85
C LEU A 77 3.84 -2.37 3.80
N VAL A 78 2.64 -2.51 3.28
CA VAL A 78 1.95 -3.80 3.12
C VAL A 78 1.44 -3.91 1.69
N LEU A 79 2.00 -4.81 0.91
CA LEU A 79 1.63 -4.99 -0.49
C LEU A 79 1.05 -6.37 -0.74
N LEU A 80 -0.09 -6.41 -1.41
CA LEU A 80 -0.71 -7.67 -1.82
C LEU A 80 -0.02 -8.18 -3.08
N LYS A 81 0.48 -9.40 -3.03
CA LYS A 81 1.22 -10.05 -4.13
C LYS A 81 0.76 -11.47 -4.39
N GLY A 82 1.17 -12.02 -5.53
CA GLY A 82 0.95 -13.42 -5.88
C GLY A 82 2.16 -14.29 -5.54
N GLU A 83 2.25 -15.43 -6.19
CA GLU A 83 3.29 -16.45 -5.91
C GLU A 83 4.73 -15.98 -6.16
N GLY A 84 4.92 -14.98 -7.03
CA GLY A 84 6.25 -14.44 -7.33
C GLY A 84 6.81 -13.46 -6.31
N ALA A 85 6.19 -13.31 -5.14
CA ALA A 85 6.59 -12.30 -4.15
C ALA A 85 8.05 -12.38 -3.71
N GLY A 86 8.55 -13.58 -3.41
CA GLY A 86 9.94 -13.77 -3.00
C GLY A 86 10.94 -13.34 -4.06
N ALA A 87 10.69 -13.70 -5.31
CA ALA A 87 11.55 -13.31 -6.43
C ALA A 87 11.54 -11.80 -6.67
N GLU A 88 10.42 -11.14 -6.44
CA GLU A 88 10.32 -9.69 -6.56
C GLU A 88 11.16 -8.97 -5.51
N ILE A 89 11.23 -9.50 -4.29
CA ILE A 89 12.08 -8.94 -3.23
C ILE A 89 13.55 -8.97 -3.67
N GLU A 90 14.01 -10.07 -4.21
CA GLU A 90 15.38 -10.19 -4.70
C GLU A 90 15.69 -9.16 -5.81
N LYS A 91 14.78 -8.98 -6.75
CA LYS A 91 14.93 -8.00 -7.83
C LYS A 91 14.89 -6.55 -7.34
N ALA A 92 14.29 -6.31 -6.20
CA ALA A 92 14.14 -4.97 -5.64
C ALA A 92 15.20 -4.64 -4.57
N GLU A 93 16.19 -5.49 -4.35
CA GLU A 93 17.18 -5.34 -3.28
C GLU A 93 17.85 -3.97 -3.23
N LYS A 94 18.26 -3.44 -4.37
CA LYS A 94 18.90 -2.12 -4.44
C LYS A 94 17.98 -1.00 -4.00
N VAL A 95 16.73 -1.07 -4.41
CA VAL A 95 15.70 -0.07 -4.07
C VAL A 95 15.34 -0.18 -2.59
N ILE A 96 15.24 -1.39 -2.07
CA ILE A 96 14.99 -1.64 -0.65
C ILE A 96 16.06 -0.96 0.21
N ARG A 97 17.31 -1.11 -0.16
CA ARG A 97 18.43 -0.45 0.54
C ARG A 97 18.40 1.07 0.38
N LYS A 98 18.15 1.56 -0.83
CA LYS A 98 18.14 3.00 -1.12
C LYS A 98 17.07 3.73 -0.30
N PHE A 99 15.91 3.14 -0.11
CA PHE A 99 14.80 3.73 0.63
C PHE A 99 14.76 3.29 2.09
N THR A 100 15.81 2.65 2.57
CA THR A 100 15.96 2.25 3.99
C THR A 100 14.80 1.42 4.53
N LEU A 101 14.28 0.53 3.70
CA LEU A 101 13.23 -0.40 4.08
C LEU A 101 13.84 -1.61 4.77
N LYS A 102 13.37 -1.93 5.97
CA LYS A 102 13.87 -3.05 6.78
C LYS A 102 12.81 -4.11 7.01
N ASP A 103 13.24 -5.29 7.42
CA ASP A 103 12.37 -6.43 7.72
C ASP A 103 11.45 -6.79 6.57
N VAL A 104 11.94 -6.67 5.35
CA VAL A 104 11.18 -7.02 4.14
C VAL A 104 11.01 -8.53 4.08
N ARG A 105 9.75 -8.96 4.08
CA ARG A 105 9.41 -10.38 4.14
C ARG A 105 8.10 -10.68 3.44
N VAL A 106 7.91 -11.93 3.07
CA VAL A 106 6.65 -12.44 2.55
C VAL A 106 5.90 -13.15 3.67
N GLU A 107 4.64 -12.80 3.84
CA GLU A 107 3.73 -13.52 4.74
C GLU A 107 2.62 -14.13 3.91
N VAL A 108 2.28 -15.38 4.22
CA VAL A 108 1.14 -16.06 3.61
C VAL A 108 -0.06 -15.86 4.52
N VAL A 109 -1.14 -15.32 3.97
CA VAL A 109 -2.35 -15.01 4.75
C VAL A 109 -3.57 -15.74 4.18
N GLY A 110 -4.53 -16.04 5.03
CA GLY A 110 -5.78 -16.67 4.63
C GLY A 110 -5.65 -18.17 4.35
N GLU A 111 -4.64 -18.86 4.86
CA GLU A 111 -4.44 -20.29 4.64
C GLU A 111 -5.68 -21.12 5.02
N ASP A 112 -6.34 -20.78 6.12
CA ASP A 112 -7.50 -21.51 6.63
C ASP A 112 -8.82 -21.05 6.01
N LEU A 113 -8.83 -19.92 5.32
CA LEU A 113 -10.04 -19.28 4.82
C LEU A 113 -10.19 -19.30 3.30
N LEU A 114 -9.08 -19.43 2.57
CA LEU A 114 -9.05 -19.31 1.12
C LEU A 114 -8.54 -20.59 0.47
N PRO A 115 -9.11 -21.00 -0.67
CA PRO A 115 -8.58 -22.13 -1.45
C PRO A 115 -7.14 -21.92 -1.88
N VAL A 116 -6.80 -20.67 -2.23
CA VAL A 116 -5.45 -20.25 -2.56
C VAL A 116 -5.08 -19.11 -1.61
N PRO A 117 -4.14 -19.31 -0.68
CA PRO A 117 -3.72 -18.25 0.23
C PRO A 117 -3.13 -17.07 -0.50
N SER A 118 -3.35 -15.87 0.04
CA SER A 118 -2.75 -14.65 -0.47
C SER A 118 -1.35 -14.46 0.14
N ARG A 119 -0.47 -13.83 -0.61
CA ARG A 119 0.86 -13.44 -0.13
C ARG A 119 0.94 -11.94 0.02
N VAL A 120 1.58 -11.53 1.11
CA VAL A 120 1.75 -10.12 1.45
C VAL A 120 3.24 -9.86 1.64
N ILE A 121 3.75 -8.81 1.00
CA ILE A 121 5.10 -8.31 1.27
C ILE A 121 4.98 -7.21 2.31
N ARG A 122 5.69 -7.35 3.42
CA ARG A 122 5.76 -6.35 4.48
C ARG A 122 7.17 -5.81 4.61
N GLY A 123 7.27 -4.54 4.94
CA GLY A 123 8.54 -3.91 5.23
C GLY A 123 8.33 -2.65 6.06
N THR A 124 9.34 -2.25 6.82
CA THR A 124 9.29 -1.09 7.70
C THR A 124 10.25 -0.01 7.22
N ARG A 125 9.78 1.24 7.12
CA ARG A 125 10.64 2.36 6.80
C ARG A 125 11.53 2.70 8.00
N SER A 126 12.84 2.69 7.80
CA SER A 126 13.79 3.09 8.84
C SER A 126 14.42 4.45 8.52
N ALA A 127 15.05 5.00 9.51
CA ALA A 127 15.77 6.27 9.36
C ALA A 127 17.05 6.11 8.51
#